data_7f00ce2f50ce04de3e976fde6b532f69
#
_entry.id   7f00ce2f50ce04de3e976fde6b532f69
#
_cell.length_a   1.000
_cell.length_b   1.000
_cell.length_c   1.000
_cell.angle_alpha   90.00
_cell.angle_beta   90.00
_cell.angle_gamma   90.00
#
_symmetry.space_group_name_H-M   'P 1'
#
loop_
_entity.id
_entity.type
_entity.pdbx_description
1 polymer ?
#
loop_
_entity_poly.entity_id
_entity_poly.type
_entity_poly.pdbx_seq_one_letter_code
_entity_poly.pdbx_strand_id
1 'polypeptide(L)'
;MRVHSVFKIVINFVKITIIFISILYEENSHLKLMNTDKINAIEQNLKKYSQMNNDEILHELDTLENGLSCIIIDEKQEEYGKNIIDINNNNTTFKRLKEAFINPFNIVLIIVAIVTFFTDVVFATNKDYLTFTLIISTVFISAMISFFQQTNSNKAAQKLKRLITNKIDVIRDELPNTVDVEDIVPGDILKLSSGDMIPGDVRFLETKDLFIDQASLTGESNPVEKFSALREKDAELTHLSNIGFTGTNIVSGRATAVVLAIGCNTYFGNMAKSIYLSLIHISEPTRQAKSRM
;
A
#
# COMPACT_ATOMS: atom_id res chain seq x y z
N MET A 1 0.63 54.48 2.48
CA MET A 1 -0.39 53.73 1.71
C MET A 1 0.07 52.37 1.20
N ARG A 2 1.31 52.18 0.73
CA ARG A 2 1.84 50.90 0.15
C ARG A 2 2.00 49.78 1.16
N VAL A 3 2.42 50.03 2.41
CA VAL A 3 2.65 48.97 3.44
C VAL A 3 1.34 48.27 3.84
N HIS A 4 0.23 49.01 3.89
CA HIS A 4 -1.08 48.43 4.25
C HIS A 4 -1.64 47.46 3.21
N SER A 5 -1.30 47.65 1.93
CA SER A 5 -1.68 46.76 0.83
C SER A 5 -0.90 45.47 0.88
N VAL A 6 0.41 45.49 1.16
CA VAL A 6 1.25 44.31 1.31
C VAL A 6 0.81 43.45 2.51
N PHE A 7 0.48 44.08 3.63
CA PHE A 7 -0.01 43.41 4.83
C PHE A 7 -1.35 42.68 4.58
N LYS A 8 -2.24 43.28 3.78
CA LYS A 8 -3.52 42.69 3.39
C LYS A 8 -3.35 41.45 2.47
N ILE A 9 -2.35 41.49 1.58
CA ILE A 9 -2.00 40.35 0.71
C ILE A 9 -1.43 39.20 1.54
N VAL A 10 -0.54 39.47 2.49
CA VAL A 10 0.03 38.46 3.39
C VAL A 10 -1.05 37.81 4.26
N ILE A 11 -1.98 38.62 4.82
CA ILE A 11 -3.10 38.07 5.60
C ILE A 11 -4.02 37.18 4.75
N ASN A 12 -4.33 37.59 3.52
CA ASN A 12 -5.14 36.76 2.63
C ASN A 12 -4.43 35.45 2.24
N PHE A 13 -3.12 35.51 2.03
CA PHE A 13 -2.33 34.32 1.75
C PHE A 13 -2.33 33.34 2.95
N VAL A 14 -2.14 33.84 4.17
CA VAL A 14 -2.24 33.03 5.40
C VAL A 14 -3.63 32.44 5.57
N LYS A 15 -4.71 33.17 5.29
CA LYS A 15 -6.08 32.66 5.33
C LYS A 15 -6.31 31.55 4.30
N ILE A 16 -5.82 31.70 3.06
CA ILE A 16 -5.91 30.68 2.02
C ILE A 16 -5.14 29.42 2.43
N THR A 17 -3.96 29.58 3.03
CA THR A 17 -3.15 28.44 3.51
C THR A 17 -3.86 27.70 4.65
N ILE A 18 -4.51 28.41 5.58
CA ILE A 18 -5.28 27.79 6.67
C ILE A 18 -6.50 27.03 6.13
N ILE A 19 -7.22 27.59 5.17
CA ILE A 19 -8.36 26.93 4.52
C ILE A 19 -7.88 25.67 3.77
N PHE A 20 -6.76 25.74 3.07
CA PHE A 20 -6.18 24.59 2.37
C PHE A 20 -5.77 23.47 3.34
N ILE A 21 -5.16 23.83 4.48
CA ILE A 21 -4.83 22.87 5.55
C ILE A 21 -6.10 22.25 6.15
N SER A 22 -7.17 23.02 6.35
CA SER A 22 -8.46 22.54 6.85
C SER A 22 -9.10 21.51 5.88
N ILE A 23 -9.10 21.80 4.59
CA ILE A 23 -9.63 20.88 3.55
C ILE A 23 -8.81 19.58 3.53
N LEU A 24 -7.48 19.65 3.60
CA LEU A 24 -6.62 18.45 3.68
C LEU A 24 -6.89 17.63 4.94
N TYR A 25 -7.21 18.27 6.06
CA TYR A 25 -7.54 17.59 7.31
C TYR A 25 -8.89 16.85 7.23
N GLU A 26 -9.87 17.44 6.58
CA GLU A 26 -11.21 16.86 6.38
C GLU A 26 -11.16 15.64 5.41
N GLU A 27 -10.41 15.76 4.32
CA GLU A 27 -10.19 14.67 3.36
C GLU A 27 -9.51 13.45 4.02
N ASN A 28 -8.59 13.69 4.95
CA ASN A 28 -7.91 12.64 5.72
C ASN A 28 -8.80 11.92 6.72
N SER A 29 -9.73 12.61 7.37
CA SER A 29 -10.68 11.98 8.30
C SER A 29 -11.61 11.03 7.56
N HIS A 30 -12.05 11.39 6.35
CA HIS A 30 -12.84 10.55 5.47
C HIS A 30 -12.09 9.29 5.00
N LEU A 31 -10.82 9.42 4.62
CA LEU A 31 -9.97 8.29 4.22
C LEU A 31 -9.75 7.29 5.36
N LYS A 32 -9.60 7.78 6.59
CA LYS A 32 -9.42 6.92 7.77
C LYS A 32 -10.70 6.12 8.08
N LEU A 33 -11.87 6.73 7.98
CA LEU A 33 -13.16 6.05 8.15
C LEU A 33 -13.36 4.97 7.07
N MET A 34 -13.13 5.29 5.80
CA MET A 34 -13.24 4.33 4.70
C MET A 34 -12.31 3.12 4.84
N ASN A 35 -11.10 3.31 5.40
CA ASN A 35 -10.18 2.19 5.64
C ASN A 35 -10.65 1.29 6.79
N THR A 36 -11.21 1.85 7.86
CA THR A 36 -11.77 1.06 8.97
C THR A 36 -12.93 0.19 8.50
N ASP A 37 -13.83 0.74 7.68
CA ASP A 37 -14.96 -0.01 7.13
C ASP A 37 -14.51 -1.15 6.22
N LYS A 38 -13.44 -0.96 5.44
CA LYS A 38 -12.86 -2.03 4.61
C LYS A 38 -12.23 -3.14 5.43
N ILE A 39 -11.51 -2.82 6.50
CA ILE A 39 -10.92 -3.84 7.39
C ILE A 39 -12.04 -4.65 8.03
N ASN A 40 -13.09 -4.01 8.54
CA ASN A 40 -14.24 -4.68 9.12
C ASN A 40 -14.94 -5.61 8.10
N ALA A 41 -15.08 -5.18 6.85
CA ALA A 41 -15.65 -6.01 5.78
C ALA A 41 -14.77 -7.24 5.47
N ILE A 42 -13.45 -7.11 5.45
CA ILE A 42 -12.52 -8.22 5.26
C ILE A 42 -12.62 -9.20 6.42
N GLU A 43 -12.65 -8.70 7.66
CA GLU A 43 -12.82 -9.55 8.85
C GLU A 43 -14.13 -10.35 8.81
N GLN A 44 -15.24 -9.71 8.42
CA GLN A 44 -16.52 -10.38 8.27
C GLN A 44 -16.49 -11.45 7.19
N ASN A 45 -15.87 -11.18 6.04
CA ASN A 45 -15.72 -12.15 4.95
C ASN A 45 -14.85 -13.34 5.38
N LEU A 46 -13.71 -13.12 6.03
CA LEU A 46 -12.85 -14.20 6.51
C LEU A 46 -13.57 -15.05 7.57
N LYS A 47 -14.35 -14.44 8.48
CA LYS A 47 -15.20 -15.19 9.43
C LYS A 47 -16.28 -15.99 8.71
N LYS A 48 -16.94 -15.42 7.69
CA LYS A 48 -17.88 -16.13 6.83
C LYS A 48 -17.23 -17.35 6.19
N TYR A 49 -16.08 -17.17 5.54
CA TYR A 49 -15.33 -18.26 4.89
C TYR A 49 -14.83 -19.32 5.87
N SER A 50 -14.49 -18.95 7.11
CA SER A 50 -14.08 -19.91 8.13
C SER A 50 -15.19 -20.86 8.56
N GLN A 51 -16.46 -20.42 8.47
CA GLN A 51 -17.64 -21.21 8.88
C GLN A 51 -18.19 -22.10 7.76
N MET A 52 -17.84 -21.81 6.49
CA MET A 52 -18.26 -22.60 5.34
C MET A 52 -17.56 -23.95 5.29
N ASN A 53 -18.23 -24.95 4.75
CA ASN A 53 -17.58 -26.22 4.41
C ASN A 53 -16.77 -26.09 3.11
N ASN A 54 -15.99 -27.14 2.76
CA ASN A 54 -15.10 -27.07 1.60
C ASN A 54 -15.88 -26.89 0.29
N ASP A 55 -16.99 -27.57 0.09
CA ASP A 55 -17.79 -27.49 -1.13
C ASP A 55 -18.41 -26.11 -1.31
N GLU A 56 -18.95 -25.53 -0.22
CA GLU A 56 -19.52 -24.20 -0.22
C GLU A 56 -18.51 -23.13 -0.59
N ILE A 57 -17.29 -23.22 -0.07
CA ILE A 57 -16.24 -22.22 -0.33
C ILE A 57 -15.69 -22.33 -1.76
N LEU A 58 -15.55 -23.56 -2.26
CA LEU A 58 -15.11 -23.79 -3.64
C LEU A 58 -16.17 -23.25 -4.63
N HIS A 59 -17.44 -23.44 -4.33
CA HIS A 59 -18.54 -22.92 -5.14
C HIS A 59 -18.61 -21.37 -5.08
N GLU A 60 -18.43 -20.77 -3.90
CA GLU A 60 -18.43 -19.28 -3.73
C GLU A 60 -17.29 -18.61 -4.50
N LEU A 61 -16.15 -19.31 -4.66
CA LEU A 61 -14.96 -18.82 -5.36
C LEU A 61 -14.91 -19.23 -6.84
N ASP A 62 -15.98 -19.85 -7.37
CA ASP A 62 -16.04 -20.42 -8.73
C ASP A 62 -14.82 -21.31 -9.05
N THR A 63 -14.49 -22.19 -8.10
CA THR A 63 -13.32 -23.05 -8.16
C THR A 63 -13.72 -24.51 -7.91
N LEU A 64 -12.91 -25.44 -8.41
CA LEU A 64 -13.06 -26.89 -8.17
C LEU A 64 -11.88 -27.38 -7.33
N GLU A 65 -12.01 -28.55 -6.68
CA GLU A 65 -10.89 -29.21 -5.98
C GLU A 65 -9.69 -29.47 -6.90
N ASN A 66 -9.93 -29.62 -8.19
CA ASN A 66 -8.94 -29.84 -9.23
C ASN A 66 -8.30 -28.52 -9.77
N GLY A 67 -8.64 -27.38 -9.16
CA GLY A 67 -8.08 -26.07 -9.49
C GLY A 67 -8.83 -25.31 -10.58
N LEU A 68 -8.41 -24.09 -10.82
CA LEU A 68 -8.96 -23.19 -11.84
C LEU A 68 -8.49 -23.57 -13.24
N SER A 69 -9.33 -23.33 -14.25
CA SER A 69 -8.92 -23.43 -15.65
C SER A 69 -8.16 -22.18 -16.11
N CYS A 70 -7.25 -22.33 -17.10
CA CYS A 70 -6.45 -21.21 -17.62
C CYS A 70 -7.29 -20.03 -18.08
N ILE A 71 -8.47 -20.26 -18.63
CA ILE A 71 -9.37 -19.19 -19.12
C ILE A 71 -9.87 -18.33 -17.96
N ILE A 72 -10.29 -18.94 -16.85
CA ILE A 72 -10.80 -18.26 -15.66
C ILE A 72 -9.67 -17.49 -14.95
N ILE A 73 -8.43 -18.00 -15.03
CA ILE A 73 -7.26 -17.34 -14.43
C ILE A 73 -6.99 -16.00 -15.10
N ASP A 74 -7.04 -15.94 -16.43
CA ASP A 74 -6.83 -14.69 -17.18
C ASP A 74 -7.90 -13.65 -16.84
N GLU A 75 -9.18 -14.06 -16.76
CA GLU A 75 -10.28 -13.18 -16.33
C GLU A 75 -10.09 -12.67 -14.90
N LYS A 76 -9.72 -13.56 -13.97
CA LYS A 76 -9.47 -13.17 -12.57
C LYS A 76 -8.22 -12.29 -12.44
N GLN A 77 -7.19 -12.49 -13.25
CA GLN A 77 -6.02 -11.59 -13.26
C GLN A 77 -6.35 -10.19 -13.78
N GLU A 78 -7.27 -10.07 -14.75
CA GLU A 78 -7.77 -8.76 -15.20
C GLU A 78 -8.61 -8.08 -14.12
N GLU A 79 -9.43 -8.83 -13.38
CA GLU A 79 -10.31 -8.31 -12.32
C GLU A 79 -9.54 -7.92 -11.05
N TYR A 80 -8.72 -8.82 -10.52
CA TYR A 80 -8.05 -8.66 -9.21
C TYR A 80 -6.64 -8.07 -9.33
N GLY A 81 -6.05 -8.10 -10.50
CA GLY A 81 -4.68 -7.68 -10.74
C GLY A 81 -3.65 -8.67 -10.20
N LYS A 82 -2.40 -8.21 -10.07
CA LYS A 82 -1.30 -9.01 -9.53
C LYS A 82 -1.31 -9.04 -8.00
N ASN A 83 -0.85 -10.17 -7.43
CA ASN A 83 -0.67 -10.31 -5.98
C ASN A 83 0.55 -9.51 -5.49
N ILE A 84 0.40 -8.20 -5.43
CA ILE A 84 1.43 -7.27 -4.98
C ILE A 84 0.81 -6.36 -3.91
N ILE A 85 1.46 -6.28 -2.74
CA ILE A 85 1.13 -5.26 -1.74
C ILE A 85 1.84 -3.97 -2.19
N ASP A 86 1.28 -3.30 -3.19
CA ASP A 86 1.82 -2.04 -3.68
C ASP A 86 1.11 -0.87 -2.97
N ILE A 87 1.69 -0.45 -1.86
CA ILE A 87 1.22 0.68 -1.07
C ILE A 87 1.39 2.00 -1.85
N ASN A 88 2.19 2.00 -2.92
CA ASN A 88 2.61 3.20 -3.63
C ASN A 88 2.13 3.27 -5.10
N ASN A 89 1.03 2.61 -5.44
CA ASN A 89 0.57 2.39 -6.82
C ASN A 89 0.09 3.67 -7.58
N ASN A 90 0.34 4.86 -7.08
CA ASN A 90 0.05 6.13 -7.76
C ASN A 90 1.31 6.76 -8.40
N ASN A 91 2.22 5.96 -8.92
CA ASN A 91 3.43 6.46 -9.60
C ASN A 91 3.17 6.92 -11.06
N THR A 92 2.08 7.65 -11.28
CA THR A 92 1.87 8.34 -12.56
C THR A 92 3.00 9.36 -12.77
N THR A 93 3.55 9.44 -13.98
CA THR A 93 4.64 10.37 -14.35
C THR A 93 4.32 11.82 -13.92
N PHE A 94 3.03 12.19 -13.97
CA PHE A 94 2.56 13.50 -13.52
C PHE A 94 2.72 13.71 -11.99
N LYS A 95 2.48 12.68 -11.18
CA LYS A 95 2.68 12.75 -9.72
C LYS A 95 4.16 12.92 -9.38
N ARG A 96 5.04 12.18 -10.05
CA ARG A 96 6.50 12.31 -9.90
C ARG A 96 6.98 13.71 -10.29
N LEU A 97 6.43 14.27 -11.36
CA LEU A 97 6.74 15.63 -11.78
C LEU A 97 6.29 16.64 -10.71
N LYS A 98 5.08 16.50 -10.20
CA LYS A 98 4.55 17.34 -9.11
C LYS A 98 5.42 17.25 -7.86
N GLU A 99 5.82 16.05 -7.44
CA GLU A 99 6.69 15.82 -6.28
C GLU A 99 8.09 16.42 -6.48
N ALA A 100 8.64 16.41 -7.69
CA ALA A 100 9.92 17.04 -8.01
C ALA A 100 9.88 18.56 -7.82
N PHE A 101 8.73 19.22 -8.10
CA PHE A 101 8.54 20.65 -7.85
C PHE A 101 8.21 20.97 -6.38
N ILE A 102 7.54 20.09 -5.66
CA ILE A 102 7.14 20.26 -4.25
C ILE A 102 8.24 19.74 -3.28
N ASN A 103 9.49 19.79 -3.66
CA ASN A 103 10.61 19.56 -2.75
C ASN A 103 10.74 20.77 -1.79
N PRO A 104 11.01 20.57 -0.47
CA PRO A 104 11.18 21.68 0.49
C PRO A 104 12.12 22.79 0.01
N PHE A 105 13.21 22.42 -0.67
CA PHE A 105 14.14 23.38 -1.26
C PHE A 105 13.47 24.23 -2.35
N ASN A 106 12.74 23.60 -3.27
CA ASN A 106 12.06 24.31 -4.36
C ASN A 106 10.93 25.19 -3.85
N ILE A 107 10.23 24.80 -2.79
CA ILE A 107 9.17 25.60 -2.16
C ILE A 107 9.75 26.94 -1.66
N VAL A 108 10.90 26.90 -0.98
CA VAL A 108 11.59 28.12 -0.52
C VAL A 108 11.97 29.00 -1.71
N LEU A 109 12.54 28.42 -2.77
CA LEU A 109 12.90 29.19 -3.98
C LEU A 109 11.68 29.78 -4.68
N ILE A 110 10.56 29.07 -4.72
CA ILE A 110 9.30 29.60 -5.29
C ILE A 110 8.78 30.78 -4.47
N ILE A 111 8.83 30.71 -3.14
CA ILE A 111 8.44 31.81 -2.28
C ILE A 111 9.34 33.02 -2.55
N VAL A 112 10.66 32.83 -2.63
CA VAL A 112 11.62 33.89 -2.96
C VAL A 112 11.32 34.46 -4.35
N ALA A 113 11.06 33.62 -5.34
CA ALA A 113 10.70 34.06 -6.70
C ALA A 113 9.45 34.93 -6.71
N ILE A 114 8.42 34.58 -5.94
CA ILE A 114 7.18 35.36 -5.82
C ILE A 114 7.49 36.74 -5.19
N VAL A 115 8.26 36.75 -4.11
CA VAL A 115 8.65 38.05 -3.45
C VAL A 115 9.44 38.90 -4.42
N THR A 116 10.47 38.35 -5.08
CA THR A 116 11.30 39.06 -6.06
C THR A 116 10.49 39.57 -7.25
N PHE A 117 9.52 38.78 -7.72
CA PHE A 117 8.61 39.22 -8.79
C PHE A 117 7.84 40.47 -8.38
N PHE A 118 7.30 40.54 -7.17
CA PHE A 118 6.56 41.70 -6.72
C PHE A 118 7.48 42.89 -6.43
N THR A 119 8.65 42.71 -5.83
CA THR A 119 9.58 43.80 -5.48
C THR A 119 10.25 44.39 -6.71
N ASP A 120 10.77 43.57 -7.60
CA ASP A 120 11.69 43.98 -8.67
C ASP A 120 11.00 44.14 -10.02
N VAL A 121 9.83 43.49 -10.23
CA VAL A 121 9.10 43.59 -11.51
C VAL A 121 7.84 44.45 -11.39
N VAL A 122 7.05 44.30 -10.30
CA VAL A 122 5.76 44.99 -10.16
C VAL A 122 5.92 46.35 -9.52
N PHE A 123 6.70 46.47 -8.43
CA PHE A 123 6.81 47.69 -7.63
C PHE A 123 8.07 48.53 -7.89
N ALA A 124 9.06 47.95 -8.58
CA ALA A 124 10.28 48.70 -8.94
C ALA A 124 10.02 49.73 -10.02
N THR A 125 10.67 50.88 -9.90
CA THR A 125 10.67 51.95 -10.91
C THR A 125 11.50 51.51 -12.14
N ASN A 126 12.62 50.84 -11.90
CA ASN A 126 13.42 50.15 -12.92
C ASN A 126 13.18 48.64 -12.80
N LYS A 127 12.57 48.04 -13.84
CA LYS A 127 12.21 46.63 -13.83
C LYS A 127 13.45 45.74 -14.02
N ASP A 128 13.78 44.93 -13.02
CA ASP A 128 14.86 43.95 -13.12
C ASP A 128 14.29 42.53 -13.30
N TYR A 129 14.31 42.05 -14.55
CA TYR A 129 13.88 40.72 -14.92
C TYR A 129 14.98 39.69 -14.74
N LEU A 130 16.25 40.11 -14.59
CA LEU A 130 17.39 39.18 -14.60
C LEU A 130 17.39 38.31 -13.33
N THR A 131 17.23 38.92 -12.16
CA THR A 131 17.20 38.20 -10.89
C THR A 131 16.02 37.22 -10.84
N PHE A 132 14.83 37.60 -11.26
CA PHE A 132 13.67 36.75 -11.33
C PHE A 132 13.90 35.56 -12.26
N THR A 133 14.45 35.81 -13.47
CA THR A 133 14.73 34.74 -14.45
C THR A 133 15.77 33.76 -13.95
N LEU A 134 16.80 34.21 -13.22
CA LEU A 134 17.79 33.33 -12.60
C LEU A 134 17.16 32.41 -11.55
N ILE A 135 16.29 32.93 -10.69
CA ILE A 135 15.61 32.10 -9.66
C ILE A 135 14.72 31.05 -10.32
N ILE A 136 13.89 31.44 -11.29
CA ILE A 136 13.02 30.49 -12.01
C ILE A 136 13.83 29.42 -12.73
N SER A 137 14.94 29.79 -13.38
CA SER A 137 15.86 28.85 -14.01
C SER A 137 16.43 27.84 -13.00
N THR A 138 16.82 28.29 -11.82
CA THR A 138 17.35 27.46 -10.74
C THR A 138 16.26 26.47 -10.24
N VAL A 139 15.01 26.91 -10.06
CA VAL A 139 13.88 26.04 -9.69
C VAL A 139 13.68 24.96 -10.75
N PHE A 140 13.71 25.32 -12.03
CA PHE A 140 13.53 24.38 -13.13
C PHE A 140 14.65 23.32 -13.19
N ILE A 141 15.91 23.75 -13.08
CA ILE A 141 17.08 22.85 -13.06
C ILE A 141 17.01 21.91 -11.87
N SER A 142 16.70 22.42 -10.67
CA SER A 142 16.53 21.63 -9.45
C SER A 142 15.42 20.58 -9.58
N ALA A 143 14.27 20.95 -10.12
CA ALA A 143 13.16 20.03 -10.36
C ALA A 143 13.55 18.94 -11.39
N MET A 144 14.27 19.30 -12.43
CA MET A 144 14.75 18.36 -13.45
C MET A 144 15.72 17.34 -12.87
N ILE A 145 16.69 17.77 -12.07
CA ILE A 145 17.64 16.89 -11.37
C ILE A 145 16.90 15.94 -10.44
N SER A 146 15.98 16.45 -9.62
CA SER A 146 15.15 15.66 -8.70
C SER A 146 14.33 14.60 -9.43
N PHE A 147 13.74 14.94 -10.55
CA PHE A 147 12.97 14.01 -11.39
C PHE A 147 13.82 12.86 -11.94
N PHE A 148 14.99 13.16 -12.49
CA PHE A 148 15.91 12.14 -13.01
C PHE A 148 16.46 11.24 -11.90
N GLN A 149 16.84 11.81 -10.77
CA GLN A 149 17.35 11.07 -9.62
C GLN A 149 16.30 10.09 -9.07
N GLN A 150 15.06 10.54 -8.91
CA GLN A 150 13.96 9.71 -8.41
C GLN A 150 13.61 8.57 -9.38
N THR A 151 13.65 8.84 -10.68
CA THR A 151 13.39 7.84 -11.73
C THR A 151 14.45 6.73 -11.72
N ASN A 152 15.73 7.08 -11.60
CA ASN A 152 16.84 6.11 -11.60
C ASN A 152 16.84 5.26 -10.31
N SER A 153 16.60 5.86 -9.15
CA SER A 153 16.52 5.14 -7.88
C SER A 153 15.41 4.09 -7.87
N ASN A 154 14.24 4.44 -8.40
CA ASN A 154 13.10 3.52 -8.48
C ASN A 154 13.39 2.33 -9.42
N LYS A 155 14.06 2.56 -10.56
CA LYS A 155 14.45 1.48 -11.49
C LYS A 155 15.44 0.50 -10.86
N ALA A 156 16.39 0.99 -10.07
CA ALA A 156 17.35 0.14 -9.36
C ALA A 156 16.67 -0.72 -8.29
N ALA A 157 15.77 -0.13 -7.49
CA ALA A 157 14.99 -0.84 -6.49
C ALA A 157 14.08 -1.92 -7.10
N GLN A 158 13.41 -1.61 -8.23
CA GLN A 158 12.58 -2.60 -8.95
C GLN A 158 13.40 -3.75 -9.52
N LYS A 159 14.63 -3.50 -10.02
CA LYS A 159 15.50 -4.58 -10.49
C LYS A 159 15.89 -5.54 -9.37
N LEU A 160 16.23 -5.01 -8.17
CA LEU A 160 16.53 -5.83 -7.00
C LEU A 160 15.32 -6.66 -6.57
N LYS A 161 14.13 -6.07 -6.55
CA LYS A 161 12.89 -6.76 -6.21
C LYS A 161 12.58 -7.95 -7.15
N ARG A 162 12.87 -7.81 -8.45
CA ARG A 162 12.68 -8.88 -9.45
C ARG A 162 13.65 -10.05 -9.32
N LEU A 163 14.77 -9.89 -8.60
CA LEU A 163 15.74 -10.99 -8.39
C LEU A 163 15.27 -11.97 -7.29
N ILE A 164 14.26 -11.60 -6.51
CA ILE A 164 13.66 -12.42 -5.45
C ILE A 164 12.26 -12.82 -5.94
N THR A 165 12.20 -13.73 -6.91
CA THR A 165 10.92 -14.35 -7.31
C THR A 165 10.64 -15.51 -6.39
N ASN A 166 9.66 -15.34 -5.52
CA ASN A 166 9.11 -16.45 -4.74
C ASN A 166 8.14 -17.22 -5.64
N LYS A 167 8.35 -18.53 -5.76
CA LYS A 167 7.46 -19.44 -6.49
C LYS A 167 6.63 -20.25 -5.53
N ILE A 168 5.46 -20.67 -5.97
CA ILE A 168 4.57 -21.49 -5.18
C ILE A 168 3.90 -22.54 -6.06
N ASP A 169 3.63 -23.71 -5.46
CA ASP A 169 2.97 -24.81 -6.15
C ASP A 169 1.46 -24.63 -6.05
N VAL A 170 0.81 -24.65 -7.21
CA VAL A 170 -0.65 -24.53 -7.38
C VAL A 170 -1.19 -25.71 -8.15
N ILE A 171 -2.48 -26.01 -8.00
CA ILE A 171 -3.20 -26.92 -8.87
C ILE A 171 -4.03 -26.09 -9.84
N ARG A 172 -3.77 -26.23 -11.15
CA ARG A 172 -4.53 -25.61 -12.23
C ARG A 172 -4.76 -26.63 -13.33
N ASP A 173 -5.94 -26.67 -13.91
CA ASP A 173 -6.31 -27.66 -14.94
C ASP A 173 -6.00 -29.11 -14.52
N GLU A 174 -6.29 -29.49 -13.27
CA GLU A 174 -6.02 -30.78 -12.66
C GLU A 174 -4.53 -31.17 -12.52
N LEU A 175 -3.61 -30.27 -12.93
CA LEU A 175 -2.17 -30.51 -12.92
C LEU A 175 -1.47 -29.64 -11.90
N PRO A 176 -0.46 -30.17 -11.19
CA PRO A 176 0.41 -29.35 -10.35
C PRO A 176 1.27 -28.44 -11.24
N ASN A 177 1.26 -27.16 -10.92
CA ASN A 177 2.01 -26.12 -11.61
C ASN A 177 2.77 -25.28 -10.60
N THR A 178 3.94 -24.78 -10.96
CA THR A 178 4.70 -23.84 -10.13
C THR A 178 4.63 -22.45 -10.76
N VAL A 179 4.02 -21.50 -10.06
CA VAL A 179 3.80 -20.13 -10.54
C VAL A 179 4.53 -19.12 -9.67
N ASP A 180 4.76 -17.93 -10.20
CA ASP A 180 5.25 -16.81 -9.40
C ASP A 180 4.15 -16.36 -8.43
N VAL A 181 4.54 -16.04 -7.19
CA VAL A 181 3.60 -15.57 -6.14
C VAL A 181 2.79 -14.34 -6.60
N GLU A 182 3.37 -13.53 -7.50
CA GLU A 182 2.69 -12.36 -8.06
C GLU A 182 1.51 -12.72 -9.00
N ASP A 183 1.48 -13.96 -9.53
CA ASP A 183 0.50 -14.39 -10.55
C ASP A 183 -0.60 -15.30 -9.98
N ILE A 184 -0.68 -15.43 -8.64
CA ILE A 184 -1.80 -16.14 -8.01
C ILE A 184 -3.07 -15.27 -8.03
N VAL A 185 -4.21 -15.95 -8.06
CA VAL A 185 -5.55 -15.30 -8.06
C VAL A 185 -6.45 -15.90 -6.98
N PRO A 186 -7.50 -15.18 -6.53
CA PRO A 186 -8.51 -15.75 -5.65
C PRO A 186 -9.17 -16.98 -6.30
N GLY A 187 -9.27 -18.08 -5.54
CA GLY A 187 -9.75 -19.38 -6.02
C GLY A 187 -8.64 -20.33 -6.45
N ASP A 188 -7.37 -19.92 -6.55
CA ASP A 188 -6.26 -20.88 -6.77
C ASP A 188 -6.15 -21.87 -5.62
N ILE A 189 -5.88 -23.13 -5.95
CA ILE A 189 -5.60 -24.19 -4.98
C ILE A 189 -4.09 -24.30 -4.81
N LEU A 190 -3.60 -23.98 -3.62
CA LEU A 190 -2.18 -24.01 -3.27
C LEU A 190 -1.81 -25.33 -2.62
N LYS A 191 -0.63 -25.87 -2.95
CA LYS A 191 0.06 -26.92 -2.18
C LYS A 191 1.17 -26.29 -1.36
N LEU A 192 0.98 -26.29 -0.06
CA LEU A 192 1.84 -25.64 0.90
C LEU A 192 2.63 -26.66 1.71
N SER A 193 3.91 -26.42 1.93
CA SER A 193 4.84 -27.29 2.65
C SER A 193 5.69 -26.47 3.64
N SER A 194 6.37 -27.17 4.55
CA SER A 194 7.32 -26.54 5.49
C SER A 194 8.37 -25.70 4.75
N GLY A 195 8.54 -24.47 5.19
CA GLY A 195 9.42 -23.45 4.60
C GLY A 195 8.72 -22.48 3.64
N ASP A 196 7.49 -22.78 3.22
CA ASP A 196 6.74 -21.88 2.35
C ASP A 196 6.17 -20.71 3.14
N MET A 197 6.12 -19.54 2.48
CA MET A 197 5.39 -18.38 2.95
C MET A 197 4.00 -18.37 2.32
N ILE A 198 2.98 -18.13 3.11
CA ILE A 198 1.58 -18.00 2.63
C ILE A 198 1.45 -16.71 1.83
N PRO A 199 1.10 -16.81 0.51
CA PRO A 199 1.20 -15.67 -0.40
C PRO A 199 -0.04 -14.75 -0.40
N GLY A 200 -1.15 -15.21 0.14
CA GLY A 200 -2.43 -14.51 0.23
C GLY A 200 -3.19 -14.96 1.47
N ASP A 201 -4.37 -14.42 1.72
CA ASP A 201 -5.23 -15.00 2.74
C ASP A 201 -5.85 -16.27 2.18
N VAL A 202 -5.74 -17.38 2.92
CA VAL A 202 -6.13 -18.71 2.45
C VAL A 202 -7.03 -19.43 3.44
N ARG A 203 -7.88 -20.33 2.92
CA ARG A 203 -8.66 -21.30 3.69
C ARG A 203 -8.05 -22.69 3.49
N PHE A 204 -7.66 -23.34 4.58
CA PHE A 204 -7.14 -24.70 4.53
C PHE A 204 -8.25 -25.71 4.24
N LEU A 205 -8.12 -26.44 3.13
CA LEU A 205 -9.02 -27.53 2.73
C LEU A 205 -8.59 -28.83 3.37
N GLU A 206 -7.26 -29.10 3.37
CA GLU A 206 -6.63 -30.23 4.01
C GLU A 206 -5.37 -29.81 4.74
N THR A 207 -5.13 -30.41 5.91
CA THR A 207 -3.92 -30.16 6.72
C THR A 207 -3.36 -31.44 7.28
N LYS A 208 -2.03 -31.52 7.35
CA LYS A 208 -1.33 -32.61 8.04
C LYS A 208 -0.19 -32.06 8.87
N ASP A 209 -0.33 -32.12 10.20
CA ASP A 209 0.64 -31.65 11.19
C ASP A 209 1.12 -30.21 10.91
N LEU A 210 0.17 -29.31 10.56
CA LEU A 210 0.44 -27.97 10.08
C LEU A 210 0.66 -27.01 11.23
N PHE A 211 1.86 -26.48 11.35
CA PHE A 211 2.22 -25.40 12.27
C PHE A 211 2.69 -24.17 11.51
N ILE A 212 2.15 -23.02 11.86
CA ILE A 212 2.41 -21.74 11.18
C ILE A 212 2.96 -20.73 12.19
N ASP A 213 4.04 -20.05 11.80
CA ASP A 213 4.54 -18.87 12.50
C ASP A 213 3.75 -17.63 12.07
N GLN A 214 3.03 -17.04 13.01
CA GLN A 214 2.24 -15.83 12.84
C GLN A 214 2.84 -14.62 13.59
N ALA A 215 4.11 -14.67 14.00
CA ALA A 215 4.77 -13.62 14.78
C ALA A 215 4.71 -12.25 14.11
N SER A 216 4.76 -12.21 12.78
CA SER A 216 4.62 -10.98 11.99
C SER A 216 3.25 -10.29 12.13
N LEU A 217 2.22 -11.05 12.48
CA LEU A 217 0.83 -10.59 12.60
C LEU A 217 0.39 -10.38 14.05
N THR A 218 0.69 -11.34 14.91
CA THR A 218 0.24 -11.35 16.32
C THR A 218 1.31 -10.88 17.32
N GLY A 219 2.58 -10.89 16.91
CA GLY A 219 3.73 -10.66 17.80
C GLY A 219 4.12 -11.87 18.66
N GLU A 220 3.38 -12.99 18.57
CA GLU A 220 3.66 -14.21 19.33
C GLU A 220 4.61 -15.11 18.56
N SER A 221 5.73 -15.50 19.18
CA SER A 221 6.79 -16.29 18.54
C SER A 221 6.50 -17.80 18.50
N ASN A 222 5.46 -18.28 19.17
CA ASN A 222 5.13 -19.71 19.20
C ASN A 222 4.33 -20.09 17.93
N PRO A 223 4.76 -21.12 17.19
CA PRO A 223 3.98 -21.60 16.07
C PRO A 223 2.59 -22.09 16.50
N VAL A 224 1.58 -21.77 15.73
CA VAL A 224 0.18 -22.14 15.97
C VAL A 224 -0.20 -23.30 15.07
N GLU A 225 -0.83 -24.33 15.65
CA GLU A 225 -1.35 -25.45 14.89
C GLU A 225 -2.63 -25.03 14.13
N LYS A 226 -2.70 -25.36 12.84
CA LYS A 226 -3.83 -25.07 11.97
C LYS A 226 -4.48 -26.35 11.45
N PHE A 227 -5.78 -26.27 11.22
CA PHE A 227 -6.63 -27.40 10.84
C PHE A 227 -7.49 -27.03 9.62
N SER A 228 -8.00 -28.02 8.91
CA SER A 228 -8.98 -27.81 7.84
C SER A 228 -10.37 -27.46 8.41
N ALA A 229 -10.72 -27.93 9.61
CA ALA A 229 -11.99 -27.64 10.26
C ALA A 229 -11.88 -26.48 11.23
N LEU A 230 -12.93 -25.67 11.34
CA LEU A 230 -13.05 -24.64 12.36
C LEU A 230 -13.27 -25.31 13.74
N ARG A 231 -12.37 -25.08 14.69
CA ARG A 231 -12.47 -25.64 16.05
C ARG A 231 -13.19 -24.70 17.03
N GLU A 232 -13.00 -23.39 16.90
CA GLU A 232 -13.58 -22.37 17.78
C GLU A 232 -14.33 -21.35 16.98
N LYS A 233 -15.67 -21.27 17.16
CA LYS A 233 -16.53 -20.35 16.38
C LYS A 233 -16.39 -18.88 16.79
N ASP A 234 -16.04 -18.61 18.06
CA ASP A 234 -15.94 -17.25 18.64
C ASP A 234 -14.49 -16.80 18.78
N ALA A 235 -13.52 -17.45 18.12
CA ALA A 235 -12.13 -17.05 18.16
C ALA A 235 -11.92 -15.66 17.50
N GLU A 236 -10.92 -14.94 17.99
CA GLU A 236 -10.41 -13.77 17.28
C GLU A 236 -9.94 -14.18 15.87
N LEU A 237 -9.98 -13.25 14.92
CA LEU A 237 -9.70 -13.53 13.52
C LEU A 237 -8.35 -14.26 13.31
N THR A 238 -7.31 -13.79 13.99
CA THR A 238 -5.95 -14.36 13.91
C THR A 238 -5.83 -15.77 14.51
N HIS A 239 -6.76 -16.15 15.38
CA HIS A 239 -6.83 -17.46 16.04
C HIS A 239 -7.74 -18.45 15.31
N LEU A 240 -8.38 -18.07 14.21
CA LEU A 240 -9.17 -19.02 13.41
C LEU A 240 -8.30 -20.17 12.95
N SER A 241 -8.73 -21.41 13.31
CA SER A 241 -7.92 -22.62 13.12
C SER A 241 -7.73 -23.02 11.66
N ASN A 242 -8.60 -22.54 10.77
CA ASN A 242 -8.67 -22.96 9.38
C ASN A 242 -8.35 -21.86 8.36
N ILE A 243 -7.92 -20.69 8.83
CA ILE A 243 -7.49 -19.56 8.00
C ILE A 243 -5.99 -19.35 8.15
N GLY A 244 -5.30 -19.16 7.03
CA GLY A 244 -3.91 -18.72 6.93
C GLY A 244 -3.84 -17.31 6.37
N PHE A 245 -2.95 -16.49 6.92
CA PHE A 245 -2.81 -15.08 6.55
C PHE A 245 -1.57 -14.85 5.70
N THR A 246 -1.66 -13.91 4.80
CA THR A 246 -0.53 -13.50 3.94
C THR A 246 0.69 -13.10 4.78
N GLY A 247 1.89 -13.53 4.35
CA GLY A 247 3.15 -13.18 5.02
C GLY A 247 3.47 -14.00 6.26
N THR A 248 2.68 -15.03 6.59
CA THR A 248 3.00 -16.01 7.64
C THR A 248 3.75 -17.20 7.04
N ASN A 249 4.60 -17.88 7.83
CA ASN A 249 5.46 -18.95 7.36
C ASN A 249 5.04 -20.31 7.90
N ILE A 250 5.09 -21.36 7.07
CA ILE A 250 4.85 -22.72 7.49
C ILE A 250 6.11 -23.29 8.14
N VAL A 251 6.04 -23.58 9.43
CA VAL A 251 7.15 -24.14 10.22
C VAL A 251 7.27 -25.64 9.99
N SER A 252 6.13 -26.35 10.02
CA SER A 252 6.09 -27.79 9.80
C SER A 252 4.77 -28.23 9.20
N GLY A 253 4.76 -29.44 8.65
CA GLY A 253 3.58 -30.04 8.05
C GLY A 253 3.36 -29.66 6.59
N ARG A 254 2.15 -29.91 6.12
CA ARG A 254 1.71 -29.61 4.76
C ARG A 254 0.21 -29.30 4.74
N ALA A 255 -0.22 -28.51 3.76
CA ALA A 255 -1.62 -28.18 3.57
C ALA A 255 -1.98 -28.05 2.08
N THR A 256 -3.24 -28.32 1.78
CA THR A 256 -3.91 -27.86 0.55
C THR A 256 -4.84 -26.74 0.96
N ALA A 257 -4.76 -25.58 0.29
CA ALA A 257 -5.51 -24.40 0.65
C ALA A 257 -6.04 -23.67 -0.57
N VAL A 258 -7.21 -23.03 -0.45
CA VAL A 258 -7.76 -22.15 -1.48
C VAL A 258 -7.46 -20.69 -1.14
N VAL A 259 -7.06 -19.91 -2.13
CA VAL A 259 -6.78 -18.47 -1.99
C VAL A 259 -8.10 -17.71 -1.90
N LEU A 260 -8.27 -16.92 -0.82
CA LEU A 260 -9.46 -16.08 -0.58
C LEU A 260 -9.25 -14.65 -1.09
N ALA A 261 -8.07 -14.09 -0.81
CA ALA A 261 -7.73 -12.72 -1.13
C ALA A 261 -6.22 -12.58 -1.41
N ILE A 262 -5.87 -11.59 -2.24
CA ILE A 262 -4.49 -11.31 -2.67
C ILE A 262 -4.14 -9.84 -2.48
N GLY A 263 -2.85 -9.53 -2.40
CA GLY A 263 -2.29 -8.18 -2.40
C GLY A 263 -2.88 -7.25 -1.35
N CYS A 264 -3.36 -6.08 -1.80
CA CYS A 264 -3.95 -5.08 -0.92
C CYS A 264 -5.33 -5.45 -0.36
N ASN A 265 -5.96 -6.51 -0.86
CA ASN A 265 -7.26 -6.99 -0.39
C ASN A 265 -7.13 -8.04 0.73
N THR A 266 -5.92 -8.48 1.06
CA THR A 266 -5.65 -9.33 2.22
C THR A 266 -5.77 -8.55 3.52
N TYR A 267 -5.96 -9.25 4.63
CA TYR A 267 -6.01 -8.66 5.96
C TYR A 267 -4.74 -7.86 6.28
N PHE A 268 -3.57 -8.49 6.06
CA PHE A 268 -2.27 -7.84 6.26
C PHE A 268 -2.04 -6.68 5.28
N GLY A 269 -2.40 -6.85 4.01
CA GLY A 269 -2.27 -5.80 2.99
C GLY A 269 -3.06 -4.54 3.31
N ASN A 270 -4.28 -4.70 3.83
CA ASN A 270 -5.09 -3.57 4.28
C ASN A 270 -4.55 -2.90 5.55
N MET A 271 -4.07 -3.68 6.52
CA MET A 271 -3.39 -3.12 7.71
C MET A 271 -2.15 -2.32 7.31
N ALA A 272 -1.29 -2.89 6.46
CA ALA A 272 -0.09 -2.21 5.97
C ALA A 272 -0.42 -0.90 5.24
N LYS A 273 -1.46 -0.90 4.41
CA LYS A 273 -1.95 0.30 3.73
C LYS A 273 -2.44 1.36 4.71
N SER A 274 -3.16 0.97 5.75
CA SER A 274 -3.68 1.88 6.80
C SER A 274 -2.56 2.51 7.61
N ILE A 275 -1.54 1.73 7.98
CA ILE A 275 -0.34 2.21 8.68
C ILE A 275 0.45 3.18 7.80
N TYR A 276 0.66 2.83 6.52
CA TYR A 276 1.38 3.70 5.60
C TYR A 276 0.70 5.05 5.42
N LEU A 277 -0.61 5.08 5.26
CA LEU A 277 -1.39 6.32 5.18
C LEU A 277 -1.29 7.15 6.46
N SER A 278 -1.24 6.53 7.63
CA SER A 278 -1.06 7.22 8.91
C SER A 278 0.36 7.78 9.07
N LEU A 279 1.40 7.07 8.60
CA LEU A 279 2.80 7.49 8.71
C LEU A 279 3.14 8.67 7.80
N ILE A 280 2.53 8.79 6.62
CA ILE A 280 2.71 9.96 5.75
C ILE A 280 2.34 11.27 6.48
N HIS A 281 1.38 11.21 7.40
CA HIS A 281 0.93 12.38 8.15
C HIS A 281 1.73 12.69 9.43
N ILE A 282 2.43 11.71 9.99
CA ILE A 282 3.29 11.91 11.17
C ILE A 282 4.63 12.56 10.79
N SER A 283 5.05 12.50 9.54
CA SER A 283 6.33 13.07 9.07
C SER A 283 6.32 14.58 8.85
N GLU A 284 5.21 15.29 9.03
CA GLU A 284 5.12 16.76 9.05
C GLU A 284 4.86 17.28 10.47
N PRO A 285 5.34 18.39 10.87
CA PRO A 285 6.53 18.89 11.56
C PRO A 285 6.40 18.98 13.08
N THR A 286 6.16 17.89 13.81
CA THR A 286 6.22 17.92 15.30
C THR A 286 7.64 17.78 15.86
N ARG A 287 8.68 17.79 15.01
CA ARG A 287 10.09 17.66 15.46
C ARG A 287 10.73 18.96 15.99
N GLN A 288 10.04 20.11 15.98
CA GLN A 288 10.60 21.37 16.43
C GLN A 288 10.10 21.89 17.78
N ALA A 289 9.24 21.19 18.50
CA ALA A 289 8.71 21.70 19.78
C ALA A 289 9.38 21.10 21.04
N LYS A 290 10.45 20.32 20.93
CA LYS A 290 11.12 19.71 22.10
C LYS A 290 12.64 19.94 22.16
N SER A 291 13.08 21.19 21.91
CA SER A 291 14.44 21.61 22.22
C SER A 291 14.45 23.05 22.71
N ARG A 292 13.82 23.30 23.85
CA ARG A 292 14.07 24.42 24.77
C ARG A 292 13.38 24.11 26.09
N MET A 293 14.05 23.34 26.93
CA MET A 293 14.11 23.50 28.38
C MET A 293 15.42 22.88 28.86
#